data_7cf385764ac019128996e2c31c81f3c2
#
_entry.id   7cf385764ac019128996e2c31c81f3c2
#
_cell.length_a   1.000
_cell.length_b   1.000
_cell.length_c   1.000
_cell.angle_alpha   90.00
_cell.angle_beta   90.00
_cell.angle_gamma   90.00
#
_symmetry.space_group_name_H-M   'P 1'
#
loop_
_entity.id
_entity.type
_entity.pdbx_description
1 polymer ?
#
loop_
_entity_poly.entity_id
_entity_poly.type
_entity_poly.pdbx_seq_one_letter_code
_entity_poly.pdbx_strand_id
1 'polypeptide(L)' 'MNVYQENGFKDREEYLQYVAEDLAVTFETVAAVASILGESEDFDGLLTTLEDAYDSVGF' A
#
# COMPACT_ATOMS: atom_id res chain seq x y z
N MET A 1 7.60 -12.54 14.27
CA MET A 1 7.65 -12.03 12.88
C MET A 1 6.30 -11.42 12.55
N ASN A 2 6.29 -10.25 11.93
CA ASN A 2 5.03 -9.60 11.60
C ASN A 2 4.63 -9.91 10.16
N VAL A 3 3.44 -9.46 9.78
CA VAL A 3 2.89 -9.77 8.46
C VAL A 3 3.78 -9.24 7.33
N TYR A 4 4.47 -8.15 7.55
CA TYR A 4 5.33 -7.57 6.50
C TYR A 4 6.53 -8.47 6.26
N GLN A 5 7.14 -8.96 7.32
CA GLN A 5 8.28 -9.87 7.20
C GLN A 5 7.87 -11.20 6.58
N GLU A 6 6.66 -11.67 6.89
CA GLU A 6 6.16 -12.89 6.29
C GLU A 6 5.99 -12.77 4.78
N ASN A 7 5.81 -11.55 4.30
CA ASN A 7 5.64 -11.30 2.88
C ASN A 7 6.90 -10.78 2.21
N GLY A 8 8.03 -10.83 2.90
CA GLY A 8 9.31 -10.48 2.29
C GLY A 8 9.74 -9.04 2.46
N PHE A 9 9.07 -8.29 3.32
CA PHE A 9 9.41 -6.89 3.57
C PHE A 9 10.01 -6.75 4.95
N LYS A 10 10.92 -5.78 5.09
CA LYS A 10 11.56 -5.56 6.37
C LYS A 10 10.58 -5.02 7.41
N ASP A 11 9.74 -4.08 7.00
CA ASP A 11 8.75 -3.47 7.87
C ASP A 11 7.65 -2.85 7.02
N ARG A 12 6.74 -2.13 7.69
CA ARG A 12 5.61 -1.52 6.99
C ARG A 12 6.05 -0.47 5.99
N GLU A 13 7.05 0.31 6.34
CA GLU A 13 7.52 1.37 5.45
C GLU A 13 8.01 0.78 4.12
N GLU A 14 8.79 -0.30 4.20
CA GLU A 14 9.28 -0.94 2.98
C GLU A 14 8.12 -1.47 2.14
N TYR A 15 7.13 -2.07 2.80
CA TYR A 15 5.96 -2.56 2.08
C TYR A 15 5.22 -1.42 1.38
N LEU A 16 5.02 -0.30 2.07
CA LEU A 16 4.31 0.82 1.47
C LEU A 16 5.08 1.43 0.32
N GLN A 17 6.41 1.45 0.41
CA GLN A 17 7.23 1.91 -0.71
C GLN A 17 7.08 0.99 -1.92
N TYR A 18 7.03 -0.30 -1.68
CA TYR A 18 6.82 -1.27 -2.74
C TYR A 18 5.48 -1.02 -3.44
N VAL A 19 4.43 -0.82 -2.65
CA VAL A 19 3.10 -0.56 -3.20
C VAL A 19 3.11 0.72 -4.03
N ALA A 20 3.78 1.76 -3.54
CA ALA A 20 3.85 3.02 -4.26
C ALA A 20 4.52 2.84 -5.62
N GLU A 21 5.61 2.10 -5.64
CA GLU A 21 6.32 1.85 -6.90
C GLU A 21 5.49 1.02 -7.86
N ASP A 22 4.80 0.03 -7.33
CA ASP A 22 3.99 -0.86 -8.16
C ASP A 22 2.84 -0.12 -8.82
N LEU A 23 2.25 0.82 -8.11
CA LEU A 23 1.11 1.59 -8.61
C LEU A 23 1.52 2.89 -9.28
N ALA A 24 2.81 3.21 -9.27
CA ALA A 24 3.35 4.44 -9.85
C ALA A 24 2.78 5.69 -9.19
N VAL A 25 2.60 5.63 -7.86
CA VAL A 25 2.17 6.78 -7.08
C VAL A 25 3.25 7.10 -6.06
N THR A 26 3.15 8.25 -5.41
CA THR A 26 4.16 8.64 -4.43
C THR A 26 3.98 7.86 -3.13
N PHE A 27 5.10 7.68 -2.42
CA PHE A 27 5.04 7.05 -1.12
C PHE A 27 4.10 7.82 -0.17
N GLU A 28 4.14 9.15 -0.25
CA GLU A 28 3.30 9.97 0.62
C GLU A 28 1.82 9.70 0.41
N THR A 29 1.42 9.49 -0.83
CA THR A 29 0.04 9.16 -1.14
C THR A 29 -0.35 7.83 -0.51
N VAL A 30 0.49 6.81 -0.69
CA VAL A 30 0.21 5.50 -0.12
C VAL A 30 0.19 5.57 1.40
N ALA A 31 1.15 6.26 1.99
CA ALA A 31 1.23 6.37 3.44
C ALA A 31 0.02 7.08 4.02
N ALA A 32 -0.48 8.11 3.36
CA ALA A 32 -1.64 8.84 3.83
C ALA A 32 -2.88 7.93 3.84
N VAL A 33 -3.11 7.20 2.77
CA VAL A 33 -4.25 6.29 2.70
C VAL A 33 -4.10 5.18 3.72
N ALA A 34 -2.89 4.62 3.84
CA ALA A 34 -2.64 3.55 4.80
C ALA A 34 -2.89 4.02 6.23
N SER A 35 -2.55 5.28 6.52
CA SER A 35 -2.75 5.84 7.84
C SER A 35 -4.25 5.97 8.18
N ILE A 36 -5.05 6.32 7.19
CA ILE A 36 -6.48 6.45 7.37
C ILE A 36 -7.14 5.09 7.59
N LEU A 37 -6.73 4.08 6.82
CA LEU A 37 -7.34 2.77 6.88
C LEU A 37 -6.82 1.92 8.04
N GLY A 38 -5.56 2.11 8.43
CA GLY A 38 -4.95 1.32 9.49
C GLY A 38 -4.19 0.11 8.96
N GLU A 39 -3.33 -0.43 9.82
CA GLU A 39 -2.45 -1.54 9.43
C GLU A 39 -3.22 -2.80 9.03
N SER A 40 -4.36 -3.01 9.64
CA SER A 40 -5.12 -4.23 9.35
C SER A 40 -5.62 -4.29 7.92
N GLU A 41 -5.64 -3.16 7.22
CA GLU A 41 -6.10 -3.11 5.84
C GLU A 41 -4.97 -3.08 4.83
N ASP A 42 -3.71 -3.13 5.28
CA ASP A 42 -2.57 -2.96 4.38
C ASP A 42 -2.53 -4.00 3.26
N PHE A 43 -2.97 -5.22 3.53
CA PHE A 43 -2.95 -6.29 2.53
C PHE A 43 -4.33 -6.57 1.94
N ASP A 44 -5.30 -5.72 2.22
CA ASP A 44 -6.67 -5.91 1.76
C ASP A 44 -7.26 -4.59 1.29
N GLY A 45 -7.86 -3.83 2.20
CA GLY A 45 -8.54 -2.59 1.85
C GLY A 45 -7.63 -1.54 1.25
N LEU A 46 -6.38 -1.48 1.69
CA LEU A 46 -5.44 -0.51 1.15
C LEU A 46 -5.23 -0.73 -0.34
N LEU A 47 -4.97 -1.95 -0.74
CA LEU A 47 -4.73 -2.24 -2.16
C LEU A 47 -5.96 -1.97 -2.99
N THR A 48 -7.13 -2.37 -2.51
CA THR A 48 -8.38 -2.14 -3.21
C THR A 48 -8.65 -0.64 -3.37
N THR A 49 -8.45 0.13 -2.31
CA THR A 49 -8.69 1.56 -2.34
C THR A 49 -7.76 2.25 -3.33
N LEU A 50 -6.48 1.90 -3.31
CA LEU A 50 -5.51 2.51 -4.21
C LEU A 50 -5.77 2.12 -5.65
N GLU A 51 -6.11 0.87 -5.90
CA GLU A 51 -6.41 0.42 -7.24
C GLU A 51 -7.63 1.13 -7.81
N ASP A 52 -8.66 1.32 -6.99
CA ASP A 52 -9.84 2.05 -7.40
C ASP A 52 -9.49 3.49 -7.77
N ALA A 53 -8.63 4.12 -6.97
CA ALA A 53 -8.34 5.54 -7.13
C ALA A 53 -7.39 5.81 -8.30
N TYR A 54 -6.46 4.89 -8.58
CA TYR A 54 -5.38 5.19 -9.50
C TYR A 54 -5.29 4.25 -10.68
N ASP A 55 -5.66 3.00 -10.52
CA ASP A 55 -5.50 2.03 -11.58
C ASP A 55 -6.59 2.15 -12.64
N SER A 56 -7.81 2.38 -12.20
CA SER A 56 -8.95 2.38 -13.11
C SER A 56 -8.94 3.56 -14.06
N VAL A 57 -8.07 4.52 -13.84
CA VAL A 57 -8.00 5.69 -14.72
C VAL A 57 -7.34 5.37 -16.05
N GLY A 58 -6.86 4.19 -16.20
CA GLY A 58 -6.09 3.83 -17.35
C GLY A 58 -6.88 3.74 -18.65
N PHE A 59 -8.14 4.03 -18.62
CA PHE A 59 -8.91 3.94 -19.85
C PHE A 59 -9.99 5.00 -19.96
#